data_8934a415e0d2007d32f5859460fc899b
#
_entry.id   8934a415e0d2007d32f5859460fc899b
#
_cell.length_a   1.000
_cell.length_b   1.000
_cell.length_c   1.000
_cell.angle_alpha   90.00
_cell.angle_beta   90.00
_cell.angle_gamma   90.00
#
_symmetry.space_group_name_H-M   'P 1'
#
loop_
_entity.id
_entity.type
_entity.pdbx_description
1 polymer ?
#
loop_
_entity_poly.entity_id
_entity_poly.type
_entity_poly.pdbx_seq_one_letter_code
_entity_poly.pdbx_strand_id
1 'polypeptide(L)'
;GGKVGNPVLSNKNLAGVHFTGSTATFHHIWKTIGANIDQYKTYPRIVGETGGKDFCLAHESVNPDELATAMIRGAFEFQGQKCSAMSRAYIPTTIWDNVKEKYLTDLATVKVGSPRNFSNYVNAVIDKPAFDSITSYIDYAKESEDAEIISGGTYDDTKGYFIQPTTILTTDPHFKTMEEEIFGPVLTIYLYDPTKWSNTIDLVDSTSPYALTGCIMGKDKDAMAEAKDRLMHAAGNFYINDKPTGAVVGQQPFGGSRASGTNDKAG
;
A
#
# COMPACT_ATOMS: atom_id res chain seq x y z
N GLY A 1 17.09 -4.15 16.50
CA GLY A 1 16.50 -2.90 16.95
C GLY A 1 17.50 -1.89 17.47
N GLY A 2 17.05 -0.77 18.02
CA GLY A 2 17.85 0.39 18.40
C GLY A 2 19.01 0.13 19.37
N LYS A 3 18.94 -0.90 20.23
CA LYS A 3 20.06 -1.27 21.12
C LYS A 3 21.34 -1.63 20.36
N VAL A 4 21.23 -2.16 19.14
CA VAL A 4 22.38 -2.47 18.27
C VAL A 4 22.56 -1.39 17.20
N GLY A 5 21.46 -0.93 16.60
CA GLY A 5 21.50 0.04 15.51
C GLY A 5 22.12 1.38 15.91
N ASN A 6 21.73 1.95 17.05
CA ASN A 6 22.23 3.26 17.46
C ASN A 6 23.76 3.31 17.67
N PRO A 7 24.42 2.34 18.37
CA PRO A 7 25.87 2.30 18.43
C PRO A 7 26.55 2.15 17.07
N VAL A 8 25.96 1.38 16.13
CA VAL A 8 26.48 1.23 14.77
C VAL A 8 26.39 2.54 14.00
N LEU A 9 25.24 3.22 14.06
CA LEU A 9 25.04 4.51 13.38
C LEU A 9 25.98 5.61 13.89
N SER A 10 26.39 5.57 15.15
CA SER A 10 27.32 6.54 15.73
C SER A 10 28.79 6.13 15.59
N ASN A 11 29.11 5.00 14.96
CA ASN A 11 30.48 4.54 14.82
C ASN A 11 31.22 5.32 13.72
N LYS A 12 32.43 5.83 14.04
CA LYS A 12 33.25 6.62 13.10
C LYS A 12 33.62 5.91 11.79
N ASN A 13 33.55 4.56 11.76
CA ASN A 13 33.85 3.75 10.58
C ASN A 13 32.60 3.43 9.75
N LEU A 14 31.42 3.99 10.07
CA LEU A 14 30.23 3.79 9.26
C LEU A 14 30.45 4.31 7.84
N ALA A 15 30.31 3.42 6.85
CA ALA A 15 30.47 3.75 5.44
C ALA A 15 29.17 3.82 4.66
N GLY A 16 28.11 3.21 5.17
CA GLY A 16 26.79 3.25 4.56
C GLY A 16 25.75 2.46 5.33
N VAL A 17 24.50 2.72 4.96
CA VAL A 17 23.31 2.03 5.46
C VAL A 17 22.44 1.66 4.27
N HIS A 18 22.02 0.40 4.21
CA HIS A 18 20.98 -0.07 3.32
C HIS A 18 19.84 -0.58 4.21
N PHE A 19 18.71 0.12 4.18
CA PHE A 19 17.60 -0.08 5.11
C PHE A 19 16.30 -0.37 4.38
N THR A 20 15.57 -1.37 4.86
CA THR A 20 14.16 -1.59 4.52
C THR A 20 13.36 -1.70 5.81
N GLY A 21 12.31 -0.89 5.97
CA GLY A 21 11.49 -0.88 7.16
C GLY A 21 10.61 0.38 7.26
N SER A 22 10.18 0.72 8.49
CA SER A 22 9.26 1.85 8.67
C SER A 22 9.90 3.20 8.34
N THR A 23 9.12 4.10 7.75
CA THR A 23 9.52 5.48 7.44
C THR A 23 10.05 6.22 8.67
N ALA A 24 9.41 6.04 9.83
CA ALA A 24 9.86 6.66 11.08
C ALA A 24 11.27 6.20 11.51
N THR A 25 11.57 4.90 11.36
CA THR A 25 12.92 4.37 11.63
C THR A 25 13.93 4.91 10.63
N PHE A 26 13.59 5.02 9.35
CA PHE A 26 14.47 5.60 8.35
C PHE A 26 14.77 7.09 8.61
N HIS A 27 13.77 7.86 9.01
CA HIS A 27 13.97 9.26 9.45
C HIS A 27 14.92 9.34 10.65
N HIS A 28 14.81 8.42 11.63
CA HIS A 28 15.75 8.34 12.74
C HIS A 28 17.18 8.05 12.29
N ILE A 29 17.35 7.09 11.38
CA ILE A 29 18.67 6.75 10.80
C ILE A 29 19.28 7.98 10.12
N TRP A 30 18.52 8.64 9.25
CA TRP A 30 18.99 9.81 8.51
C TRP A 30 19.36 10.97 9.44
N LYS A 31 18.51 11.29 10.42
CA LYS A 31 18.80 12.32 11.42
C LYS A 31 20.05 11.99 12.25
N THR A 32 20.22 10.72 12.64
CA THR A 32 21.39 10.29 13.43
C THR A 32 22.67 10.43 12.61
N ILE A 33 22.68 10.03 11.34
CA ILE A 33 23.85 10.17 10.47
C ILE A 33 24.16 11.65 10.23
N GLY A 34 23.15 12.48 9.95
CA GLY A 34 23.34 13.92 9.78
C GLY A 34 23.91 14.61 11.01
N ALA A 35 23.44 14.23 12.21
CA ALA A 35 23.94 14.79 13.48
C ALA A 35 25.37 14.37 13.82
N ASN A 36 25.86 13.27 13.25
CA ASN A 36 27.21 12.75 13.48
C ASN A 36 28.17 12.96 12.29
N ILE A 37 27.80 13.82 11.32
CA ILE A 37 28.48 13.92 10.02
C ILE A 37 29.99 14.21 10.15
N ASP A 38 30.38 15.02 11.11
CA ASP A 38 31.78 15.43 11.35
C ASP A 38 32.62 14.34 12.01
N GLN A 39 32.01 13.26 12.51
CA GLN A 39 32.70 12.19 13.23
C GLN A 39 33.10 11.02 12.31
N TYR A 40 32.49 10.91 11.13
CA TYR A 40 32.76 9.79 10.22
C TYR A 40 34.05 9.96 9.44
N LYS A 41 34.77 8.87 9.21
CA LYS A 41 35.96 8.84 8.35
C LYS A 41 35.64 9.06 6.87
N THR A 42 34.40 8.80 6.46
CA THR A 42 33.87 9.03 5.11
C THR A 42 32.40 9.41 5.20
N TYR A 43 31.84 10.05 4.19
CA TYR A 43 30.39 10.33 4.14
C TYR A 43 29.63 9.02 3.93
N PRO A 44 28.82 8.57 4.91
CA PRO A 44 28.06 7.34 4.77
C PRO A 44 27.03 7.45 3.65
N ARG A 45 26.92 6.43 2.81
CA ARG A 45 25.84 6.33 1.83
C ARG A 45 24.58 5.81 2.52
N ILE A 46 23.45 6.38 2.14
CA ILE A 46 22.15 6.01 2.71
C ILE A 46 21.23 5.57 1.58
N VAL A 47 20.83 4.31 1.61
CA VAL A 47 19.81 3.72 0.73
C VAL A 47 18.65 3.26 1.60
N GLY A 48 17.44 3.66 1.27
CA GLY A 48 16.25 3.32 2.04
C GLY A 48 15.06 2.95 1.17
N GLU A 49 14.39 1.89 1.58
CA GLU A 49 13.06 1.49 1.14
C GLU A 49 12.14 1.49 2.35
N THR A 50 11.05 2.25 2.28
CA THR A 50 10.17 2.46 3.43
C THR A 50 8.72 2.14 3.09
N GLY A 51 7.76 2.80 3.72
CA GLY A 51 6.35 2.53 3.55
C GLY A 51 5.79 2.84 2.17
N GLY A 52 4.56 2.42 1.95
CA GLY A 52 3.79 2.67 0.75
C GLY A 52 2.32 2.94 1.08
N LYS A 53 1.64 3.65 0.18
CA LYS A 53 0.19 3.81 0.16
C LYS A 53 -0.29 3.64 -1.28
N ASP A 54 -0.21 2.41 -1.72
CA ASP A 54 -0.20 2.06 -3.13
C ASP A 54 -1.62 2.08 -3.70
N PHE A 55 -1.72 2.64 -4.90
CA PHE A 55 -3.01 2.94 -5.50
C PHE A 55 -3.36 2.01 -6.67
N CYS A 56 -4.66 1.87 -6.89
CA CYS A 56 -5.24 1.43 -8.15
C CYS A 56 -6.18 2.53 -8.66
N LEU A 57 -5.91 3.04 -9.85
CA LEU A 57 -6.81 3.95 -10.56
C LEU A 57 -7.46 3.20 -11.72
N ALA A 58 -8.75 2.93 -11.63
CA ALA A 58 -9.53 2.28 -12.68
C ALA A 58 -10.20 3.33 -13.58
N HIS A 59 -10.08 3.18 -14.90
CA HIS A 59 -10.88 3.90 -15.88
C HIS A 59 -12.17 3.14 -16.19
N GLU A 60 -13.23 3.79 -16.63
CA GLU A 60 -14.54 3.14 -16.93
C GLU A 60 -14.47 2.06 -18.02
N SER A 61 -13.41 2.06 -18.84
CA SER A 61 -13.17 1.02 -19.84
C SER A 61 -12.52 -0.26 -19.30
N VAL A 62 -12.28 -0.36 -17.99
CA VAL A 62 -11.65 -1.54 -17.38
C VAL A 62 -12.58 -2.76 -17.46
N ASN A 63 -11.99 -3.95 -17.51
CA ASN A 63 -12.75 -5.18 -17.32
C ASN A 63 -13.05 -5.37 -15.82
N PRO A 64 -14.32 -5.47 -15.40
CA PRO A 64 -14.68 -5.63 -13.99
C PRO A 64 -14.10 -6.88 -13.32
N ASP A 65 -14.01 -8.01 -14.02
CA ASP A 65 -13.43 -9.25 -13.47
C ASP A 65 -11.93 -9.12 -13.20
N GLU A 66 -11.21 -8.48 -14.14
CA GLU A 66 -9.77 -8.20 -13.99
C GLU A 66 -9.51 -7.26 -12.82
N LEU A 67 -10.34 -6.19 -12.70
CA LEU A 67 -10.24 -5.24 -11.59
C LEU A 67 -10.55 -5.91 -10.24
N ALA A 68 -11.63 -6.67 -10.12
CA ALA A 68 -11.98 -7.38 -8.90
C ALA A 68 -10.86 -8.33 -8.44
N THR A 69 -10.29 -9.10 -9.38
CA THR A 69 -9.16 -10.00 -9.10
C THR A 69 -7.91 -9.22 -8.65
N ALA A 70 -7.59 -8.12 -9.34
CA ALA A 70 -6.44 -7.27 -8.99
C ALA A 70 -6.59 -6.66 -7.60
N MET A 71 -7.81 -6.21 -7.22
CA MET A 71 -8.11 -5.67 -5.89
C MET A 71 -7.90 -6.72 -4.80
N ILE A 72 -8.47 -7.93 -4.95
CA ILE A 72 -8.34 -8.99 -3.94
C ILE A 72 -6.88 -9.41 -3.78
N ARG A 73 -6.21 -9.70 -4.87
CA ARG A 73 -4.81 -10.14 -4.82
C ARG A 73 -3.85 -9.03 -4.42
N GLY A 74 -4.07 -7.83 -4.90
CA GLY A 74 -3.26 -6.67 -4.58
C GLY A 74 -3.34 -6.27 -3.10
N ALA A 75 -4.53 -6.32 -2.51
CA ALA A 75 -4.77 -5.87 -1.15
C ALA A 75 -4.50 -6.95 -0.08
N PHE A 76 -4.81 -8.23 -0.35
CA PHE A 76 -4.92 -9.22 0.71
C PHE A 76 -3.87 -10.35 0.65
N GLU A 77 -3.09 -10.47 -0.42
CA GLU A 77 -1.93 -11.36 -0.44
C GLU A 77 -1.01 -11.07 0.75
N PHE A 78 -0.58 -12.11 1.47
CA PHE A 78 0.24 -12.00 2.67
C PHE A 78 -0.35 -11.04 3.73
N GLN A 79 -1.68 -11.05 3.89
CA GLN A 79 -2.45 -10.23 4.85
C GLN A 79 -2.25 -8.73 4.63
N GLY A 80 -1.95 -8.27 3.40
CA GLY A 80 -1.64 -6.87 3.12
C GLY A 80 -0.35 -6.36 3.79
N GLN A 81 0.47 -7.26 4.33
CA GLN A 81 1.75 -6.92 4.99
C GLN A 81 2.87 -6.79 3.95
N LYS A 82 2.65 -5.96 2.96
CA LYS A 82 3.62 -5.61 1.93
C LYS A 82 3.65 -4.09 1.81
N CYS A 83 4.84 -3.53 1.72
CA CYS A 83 5.00 -2.10 1.44
C CYS A 83 4.32 -1.69 0.11
N SER A 84 4.13 -2.66 -0.81
CA SER A 84 3.52 -2.51 -2.13
C SER A 84 2.08 -3.03 -2.22
N ALA A 85 1.42 -3.38 -1.11
CA ALA A 85 0.03 -3.84 -1.16
C ALA A 85 -0.90 -2.73 -1.64
N MET A 86 -1.86 -3.08 -2.53
CA MET A 86 -2.92 -2.16 -2.90
C MET A 86 -3.74 -1.80 -1.65
N SER A 87 -3.68 -0.54 -1.24
CA SER A 87 -4.33 -0.08 -0.02
C SER A 87 -5.38 0.99 -0.25
N ARG A 88 -5.41 1.58 -1.46
CA ARG A 88 -6.44 2.51 -1.92
C ARG A 88 -6.80 2.25 -3.38
N ALA A 89 -8.09 2.38 -3.70
CA ALA A 89 -8.59 2.22 -5.07
C ALA A 89 -9.55 3.36 -5.43
N TYR A 90 -9.43 3.85 -6.65
CA TYR A 90 -10.30 4.88 -7.22
C TYR A 90 -11.07 4.24 -8.36
N ILE A 91 -12.40 4.16 -8.21
CA ILE A 91 -13.28 3.43 -9.13
C ILE A 91 -14.38 4.38 -9.66
N PRO A 92 -14.64 4.44 -10.98
CA PRO A 92 -15.71 5.27 -11.50
C PRO A 92 -17.08 4.77 -11.04
N THR A 93 -17.94 5.70 -10.68
CA THR A 93 -19.33 5.40 -10.23
C THR A 93 -20.11 4.58 -11.24
N THR A 94 -19.88 4.78 -12.54
CA THR A 94 -20.60 4.12 -13.64
C THR A 94 -20.40 2.61 -13.73
N ILE A 95 -19.29 2.09 -13.22
CA ILE A 95 -18.98 0.65 -13.25
C ILE A 95 -19.06 -0.01 -11.88
N TRP A 96 -19.25 0.78 -10.81
CA TRP A 96 -19.11 0.30 -9.44
C TRP A 96 -20.00 -0.88 -9.09
N ASP A 97 -21.29 -0.83 -9.44
CA ASP A 97 -22.22 -1.91 -9.08
C ASP A 97 -21.78 -3.26 -9.65
N ASN A 98 -21.32 -3.27 -10.90
CA ASN A 98 -20.81 -4.48 -11.56
C ASN A 98 -19.48 -4.97 -10.93
N VAL A 99 -18.56 -4.05 -10.64
CA VAL A 99 -17.30 -4.38 -9.96
C VAL A 99 -17.58 -4.89 -8.54
N LYS A 100 -18.48 -4.23 -7.80
CA LYS A 100 -18.84 -4.59 -6.42
C LYS A 100 -19.39 -6.02 -6.34
N GLU A 101 -20.32 -6.38 -7.22
CA GLU A 101 -20.90 -7.71 -7.26
C GLU A 101 -19.83 -8.79 -7.42
N LYS A 102 -18.97 -8.63 -8.42
CA LYS A 102 -17.85 -9.55 -8.70
C LYS A 102 -16.86 -9.63 -7.54
N TYR A 103 -16.43 -8.47 -7.08
CA TYR A 103 -15.46 -8.33 -6.00
C TYR A 103 -15.94 -9.00 -4.71
N LEU A 104 -17.17 -8.73 -4.27
CA LEU A 104 -17.72 -9.30 -3.03
C LEU A 104 -17.98 -10.80 -3.16
N THR A 105 -18.41 -11.27 -4.35
CA THR A 105 -18.60 -12.70 -4.63
C THR A 105 -17.27 -13.46 -4.51
N ASP A 106 -16.22 -12.96 -5.14
CA ASP A 106 -14.91 -13.61 -5.10
C ASP A 106 -14.27 -13.48 -3.70
N LEU A 107 -14.39 -12.31 -3.06
CA LEU A 107 -13.86 -12.09 -1.72
C LEU A 107 -14.51 -13.02 -0.68
N ALA A 108 -15.78 -13.35 -0.81
CA ALA A 108 -16.47 -14.30 0.06
C ALA A 108 -15.88 -15.72 0.00
N THR A 109 -15.13 -16.06 -1.04
CA THR A 109 -14.42 -17.35 -1.16
C THR A 109 -13.09 -17.38 -0.41
N VAL A 110 -12.56 -16.22 -0.03
CA VAL A 110 -11.27 -16.08 0.64
C VAL A 110 -11.37 -16.58 2.07
N LYS A 111 -10.60 -17.62 2.38
CA LYS A 111 -10.57 -18.24 3.71
C LYS A 111 -9.45 -17.64 4.56
N VAL A 112 -9.76 -17.39 5.82
CA VAL A 112 -8.82 -16.91 6.84
C VAL A 112 -8.55 -18.00 7.85
N GLY A 113 -7.29 -18.25 8.19
CA GLY A 113 -6.95 -19.24 9.19
C GLY A 113 -5.47 -19.63 9.23
N SER A 114 -5.15 -20.73 9.89
CA SER A 114 -3.78 -21.20 10.07
C SER A 114 -3.08 -21.50 8.74
N PRO A 115 -1.78 -21.10 8.57
CA PRO A 115 -0.99 -21.40 7.36
C PRO A 115 -0.71 -22.90 7.18
N ARG A 116 -0.97 -23.73 8.18
CA ARG A 116 -0.89 -25.21 8.06
C ARG A 116 -1.98 -25.79 7.17
N ASN A 117 -3.06 -25.05 6.95
CA ASN A 117 -4.11 -25.40 6.01
C ASN A 117 -3.95 -24.54 4.75
N PHE A 118 -3.44 -25.12 3.67
CA PHE A 118 -3.18 -24.42 2.40
C PHE A 118 -4.44 -23.96 1.66
N SER A 119 -5.64 -24.29 2.13
CA SER A 119 -6.87 -23.68 1.63
C SER A 119 -7.12 -22.27 2.19
N ASN A 120 -6.38 -21.85 3.22
CA ASN A 120 -6.46 -20.51 3.77
C ASN A 120 -5.56 -19.57 2.99
N TYR A 121 -6.15 -18.53 2.41
CA TYR A 121 -5.45 -17.53 1.64
C TYR A 121 -4.86 -16.43 2.53
N VAL A 122 -5.58 -16.04 3.58
CA VAL A 122 -5.17 -15.03 4.56
C VAL A 122 -4.89 -15.70 5.90
N ASN A 123 -3.80 -15.32 6.55
CA ASN A 123 -3.38 -15.88 7.83
C ASN A 123 -3.36 -14.79 8.92
N ALA A 124 -2.75 -15.06 10.08
CA ALA A 124 -2.57 -14.08 11.14
C ALA A 124 -1.57 -13.00 10.72
N VAL A 125 -1.77 -11.76 11.19
CA VAL A 125 -0.74 -10.72 11.09
C VAL A 125 0.40 -10.99 12.06
N ILE A 126 1.54 -10.29 11.88
CA ILE A 126 2.83 -10.69 12.44
C ILE A 126 2.88 -10.72 13.97
N ASP A 127 2.30 -9.72 14.64
CA ASP A 127 2.36 -9.61 16.09
C ASP A 127 1.20 -8.76 16.67
N LYS A 128 1.13 -8.67 18.00
CA LYS A 128 0.11 -7.92 18.72
C LYS A 128 0.13 -6.41 18.40
N PRO A 129 1.30 -5.73 18.37
CA PRO A 129 1.35 -4.32 17.96
C PRO A 129 0.79 -4.07 16.57
N ALA A 130 1.08 -4.94 15.59
CA ALA A 130 0.51 -4.85 14.24
C ALA A 130 -1.01 -5.06 14.27
N PHE A 131 -1.49 -6.07 15.00
CA PHE A 131 -2.91 -6.33 15.18
C PHE A 131 -3.63 -5.11 15.76
N ASP A 132 -3.14 -4.55 16.87
CA ASP A 132 -3.76 -3.41 17.55
C ASP A 132 -3.77 -2.16 16.64
N SER A 133 -2.68 -1.92 15.91
CA SER A 133 -2.61 -0.82 14.98
C SER A 133 -3.62 -0.97 13.85
N ILE A 134 -3.70 -2.13 13.20
CA ILE A 134 -4.60 -2.37 12.07
C ILE A 134 -6.06 -2.29 12.51
N THR A 135 -6.41 -2.90 13.65
CA THR A 135 -7.78 -2.88 14.17
C THR A 135 -8.23 -1.48 14.54
N SER A 136 -7.32 -0.62 15.01
CA SER A 136 -7.65 0.78 15.31
C SER A 136 -8.09 1.56 14.07
N TYR A 137 -7.55 1.27 12.88
CA TYR A 137 -8.02 1.87 11.62
C TYR A 137 -9.39 1.34 11.20
N ILE A 138 -9.64 0.03 11.44
CA ILE A 138 -10.95 -0.57 11.15
C ILE A 138 -12.02 0.05 12.06
N ASP A 139 -11.72 0.20 13.36
CA ASP A 139 -12.67 0.79 14.31
C ASP A 139 -12.89 2.27 14.04
N TYR A 140 -11.85 3.03 13.67
CA TYR A 140 -11.98 4.40 13.21
C TYR A 140 -12.95 4.50 12.00
N ALA A 141 -12.85 3.58 11.04
CA ALA A 141 -13.77 3.59 9.89
C ALA A 141 -15.20 3.22 10.27
N LYS A 142 -15.42 2.32 11.24
CA LYS A 142 -16.77 1.98 11.74
C LYS A 142 -17.47 3.14 12.43
N GLU A 143 -16.70 4.02 13.07
CA GLU A 143 -17.23 5.15 13.84
C GLU A 143 -17.44 6.41 12.98
N SER A 144 -16.97 6.41 11.73
CA SER A 144 -17.03 7.57 10.84
C SER A 144 -18.31 7.58 10.00
N GLU A 145 -18.91 8.76 9.85
CA GLU A 145 -20.03 8.99 8.92
C GLU A 145 -19.57 9.04 7.44
N ASP A 146 -18.28 9.24 7.18
CA ASP A 146 -17.69 9.32 5.83
C ASP A 146 -17.25 7.97 5.30
N ALA A 147 -17.48 6.86 6.03
CA ALA A 147 -17.02 5.54 5.66
C ALA A 147 -18.04 4.44 5.96
N GLU A 148 -18.08 3.44 5.08
CA GLU A 148 -18.86 2.22 5.23
C GLU A 148 -17.94 1.00 5.09
N ILE A 149 -18.03 0.04 6.01
CA ILE A 149 -17.36 -1.26 5.85
C ILE A 149 -18.26 -2.16 5.03
N ILE A 150 -17.91 -2.38 3.77
CA ILE A 150 -18.71 -3.21 2.84
C ILE A 150 -18.34 -4.69 2.87
N SER A 151 -17.21 -5.05 3.50
CA SER A 151 -16.78 -6.44 3.74
C SER A 151 -15.79 -6.52 4.89
N GLY A 152 -15.77 -7.62 5.63
CA GLY A 152 -14.84 -7.85 6.73
C GLY A 152 -15.20 -7.06 7.99
N GLY A 153 -14.25 -6.26 8.49
CA GLY A 153 -14.44 -5.43 9.70
C GLY A 153 -14.38 -6.19 11.01
N THR A 154 -14.12 -7.50 11.00
CA THR A 154 -14.03 -8.34 12.19
C THR A 154 -12.63 -8.92 12.39
N TYR A 155 -12.27 -9.16 13.64
CA TYR A 155 -10.95 -9.66 14.01
C TYR A 155 -11.01 -10.44 15.31
N ASP A 156 -10.04 -11.33 15.55
CA ASP A 156 -9.97 -12.19 16.74
C ASP A 156 -8.51 -12.50 17.09
N ASP A 157 -8.11 -12.22 18.32
CA ASP A 157 -6.76 -12.49 18.86
C ASP A 157 -6.74 -13.65 19.88
N THR A 158 -7.85 -14.37 20.04
CA THR A 158 -7.95 -15.46 21.03
C THR A 158 -7.10 -16.69 20.69
N LYS A 159 -6.86 -16.93 19.39
CA LYS A 159 -6.06 -18.06 18.87
C LYS A 159 -4.86 -17.61 18.02
N GLY A 160 -4.80 -16.34 17.70
CA GLY A 160 -3.81 -15.72 16.83
C GLY A 160 -4.35 -14.40 16.31
N TYR A 161 -3.50 -13.57 15.79
CA TYR A 161 -3.84 -12.20 15.37
C TYR A 161 -4.54 -12.20 14.00
N PHE A 162 -5.77 -12.73 13.96
CA PHE A 162 -6.55 -12.86 12.74
C PHE A 162 -7.42 -11.63 12.49
N ILE A 163 -7.30 -11.07 11.29
CA ILE A 163 -8.10 -9.94 10.82
C ILE A 163 -8.74 -10.36 9.50
N GLN A 164 -10.07 -10.21 9.38
CA GLN A 164 -10.75 -10.50 8.12
C GLN A 164 -10.36 -9.47 7.05
N PRO A 165 -10.19 -9.89 5.79
CA PRO A 165 -10.06 -8.96 4.67
C PRO A 165 -11.14 -7.89 4.75
N THR A 166 -10.73 -6.65 4.96
CA THR A 166 -11.64 -5.53 5.25
C THR A 166 -11.63 -4.55 4.09
N THR A 167 -12.81 -4.22 3.61
CA THR A 167 -13.00 -3.22 2.55
C THR A 167 -13.83 -2.07 3.07
N ILE A 168 -13.27 -0.88 2.97
CA ILE A 168 -13.86 0.38 3.37
C ILE A 168 -14.26 1.14 2.10
N LEU A 169 -15.50 1.58 2.01
CA LEU A 169 -15.95 2.54 1.01
C LEU A 169 -16.04 3.91 1.68
N THR A 170 -15.38 4.92 1.12
CA THR A 170 -15.40 6.27 1.69
C THR A 170 -15.93 7.30 0.70
N THR A 171 -16.59 8.33 1.24
CA THR A 171 -17.00 9.54 0.52
C THR A 171 -15.94 10.65 0.56
N ASP A 172 -14.97 10.56 1.49
CA ASP A 172 -13.85 11.49 1.62
C ASP A 172 -12.59 10.93 0.93
N PRO A 173 -12.11 11.56 -0.16
CA PRO A 173 -10.88 11.11 -0.84
C PRO A 173 -9.61 11.25 0.02
N HIS A 174 -9.68 12.06 1.10
CA HIS A 174 -8.61 12.26 2.08
C HIS A 174 -8.86 11.52 3.39
N PHE A 175 -9.78 10.56 3.38
CA PHE A 175 -10.05 9.75 4.56
C PHE A 175 -8.75 9.12 5.09
N LYS A 176 -8.58 9.06 6.40
CA LYS A 176 -7.35 8.61 7.04
C LYS A 176 -6.79 7.30 6.45
N THR A 177 -7.68 6.35 6.12
CA THR A 177 -7.28 5.07 5.52
C THR A 177 -6.95 5.16 4.02
N MET A 178 -7.17 6.30 3.35
CA MET A 178 -6.67 6.61 2.01
C MET A 178 -5.24 7.19 2.05
N GLU A 179 -4.82 7.82 3.15
CA GLU A 179 -3.56 8.55 3.25
C GLU A 179 -2.46 7.79 3.98
N GLU A 180 -2.79 7.11 5.09
CA GLU A 180 -1.82 6.48 5.97
C GLU A 180 -1.58 5.01 5.64
N GLU A 181 -0.33 4.55 5.78
CA GLU A 181 0.05 3.14 5.64
C GLU A 181 -0.48 2.32 6.82
N ILE A 182 -1.33 1.32 6.55
CA ILE A 182 -1.93 0.45 7.57
C ILE A 182 -1.10 -0.83 7.76
N PHE A 183 -0.52 -1.35 6.71
CA PHE A 183 0.26 -2.59 6.67
C PHE A 183 -0.52 -3.83 7.12
N GLY A 184 -1.76 -3.92 6.66
CA GLY A 184 -2.73 -4.96 7.04
C GLY A 184 -3.75 -5.24 5.94
N PRO A 185 -4.66 -6.22 6.15
CA PRO A 185 -5.64 -6.62 5.14
C PRO A 185 -6.82 -5.63 5.06
N VAL A 186 -6.50 -4.39 4.69
CA VAL A 186 -7.47 -3.29 4.59
C VAL A 186 -7.31 -2.59 3.25
N LEU A 187 -8.39 -2.55 2.48
CA LEU A 187 -8.51 -1.80 1.23
C LEU A 187 -9.54 -0.69 1.40
N THR A 188 -9.18 0.53 1.04
CA THR A 188 -10.13 1.66 1.01
C THR A 188 -10.45 2.04 -0.44
N ILE A 189 -11.72 2.21 -0.74
CA ILE A 189 -12.25 2.54 -2.06
C ILE A 189 -12.89 3.91 -2.02
N TYR A 190 -12.53 4.75 -2.98
CA TYR A 190 -13.19 6.02 -3.26
C TYR A 190 -13.83 5.96 -4.65
N LEU A 191 -15.11 6.33 -4.73
CA LEU A 191 -15.86 6.38 -6.00
C LEU A 191 -15.78 7.78 -6.59
N TYR A 192 -15.37 7.89 -7.84
CA TYR A 192 -15.27 9.16 -8.53
C TYR A 192 -16.23 9.27 -9.73
N ASP A 193 -16.61 10.48 -10.06
CA ASP A 193 -17.37 10.80 -11.27
C ASP A 193 -16.47 10.66 -12.52
N PRO A 194 -16.77 9.76 -13.49
CA PRO A 194 -15.90 9.54 -14.66
C PRO A 194 -15.67 10.80 -15.49
N THR A 195 -16.57 11.78 -15.46
CA THR A 195 -16.37 13.07 -16.13
C THR A 195 -15.24 13.90 -15.51
N LYS A 196 -14.79 13.54 -14.31
CA LYS A 196 -13.69 14.16 -13.56
C LYS A 196 -12.39 13.37 -13.63
N TRP A 197 -12.19 12.57 -14.68
CA TRP A 197 -11.00 11.72 -14.85
C TRP A 197 -9.69 12.48 -14.60
N SER A 198 -9.49 13.60 -15.27
CA SER A 198 -8.27 14.41 -15.13
C SER A 198 -8.05 14.93 -13.70
N ASN A 199 -9.11 15.37 -13.01
CA ASN A 199 -9.04 15.78 -11.60
C ASN A 199 -8.74 14.61 -10.67
N THR A 200 -9.25 13.42 -11.01
CA THR A 200 -8.99 12.20 -10.22
C THR A 200 -7.54 11.78 -10.32
N ILE A 201 -6.88 11.96 -11.46
CA ILE A 201 -5.43 11.73 -11.59
C ILE A 201 -4.64 12.63 -10.63
N ASP A 202 -4.96 13.92 -10.55
CA ASP A 202 -4.32 14.85 -9.61
C ASP A 202 -4.58 14.45 -8.15
N LEU A 203 -5.79 14.00 -7.85
CA LEU A 203 -6.15 13.49 -6.54
C LEU A 203 -5.30 12.27 -6.17
N VAL A 204 -5.16 11.30 -7.07
CA VAL A 204 -4.32 10.10 -6.85
C VAL A 204 -2.87 10.48 -6.51
N ASP A 205 -2.31 11.47 -7.23
CA ASP A 205 -0.94 11.93 -7.01
C ASP A 205 -0.75 12.62 -5.65
N SER A 206 -1.77 13.36 -5.20
CA SER A 206 -1.67 14.23 -4.01
C SER A 206 -2.18 13.62 -2.70
N THR A 207 -2.97 12.53 -2.75
CA THR A 207 -3.63 11.97 -1.56
C THR A 207 -2.65 11.49 -0.49
N SER A 208 -1.48 11.02 -0.87
CA SER A 208 -0.53 10.43 0.09
C SER A 208 0.90 10.88 -0.21
N PRO A 209 1.75 11.02 0.84
CA PRO A 209 3.16 11.39 0.65
C PRO A 209 4.01 10.25 0.09
N TYR A 210 3.49 9.04 -0.02
CA TYR A 210 4.20 7.87 -0.52
C TYR A 210 4.18 7.78 -2.05
N ALA A 211 5.23 7.18 -2.62
CA ALA A 211 5.33 6.89 -4.05
C ALA A 211 6.12 5.59 -4.27
N LEU A 212 5.63 4.47 -3.74
CA LEU A 212 6.28 3.17 -3.89
C LEU A 212 5.76 2.46 -5.13
N THR A 213 4.50 2.02 -5.13
CA THR A 213 3.89 1.37 -6.27
C THR A 213 2.51 1.94 -6.58
N GLY A 214 2.05 1.71 -7.80
CA GLY A 214 0.72 2.07 -8.23
C GLY A 214 0.34 1.38 -9.53
N CYS A 215 -0.95 1.25 -9.78
CA CYS A 215 -1.43 0.75 -11.06
C CYS A 215 -2.56 1.59 -11.64
N ILE A 216 -2.64 1.57 -12.96
CA ILE A 216 -3.77 2.07 -13.72
C ILE A 216 -4.40 0.91 -14.50
N MET A 217 -5.73 0.87 -14.55
CA MET A 217 -6.47 -0.21 -15.19
C MET A 217 -7.53 0.33 -16.14
N GLY A 218 -7.48 -0.08 -17.39
CA GLY A 218 -8.42 0.34 -18.43
C GLY A 218 -7.99 -0.09 -19.82
N LYS A 219 -8.89 0.10 -20.79
CA LYS A 219 -8.67 -0.25 -22.21
C LYS A 219 -8.63 0.97 -23.13
N ASP A 220 -9.11 2.12 -22.66
CA ASP A 220 -9.04 3.38 -23.42
C ASP A 220 -7.58 3.85 -23.48
N LYS A 221 -7.03 3.95 -24.69
CA LYS A 221 -5.61 4.21 -24.92
C LYS A 221 -5.21 5.65 -24.54
N ASP A 222 -6.10 6.59 -24.78
CA ASP A 222 -5.81 8.01 -24.56
C ASP A 222 -5.86 8.31 -23.05
N ALA A 223 -6.89 7.81 -22.34
CA ALA A 223 -7.00 7.92 -20.90
C ALA A 223 -5.83 7.21 -20.18
N MET A 224 -5.44 6.03 -20.64
CA MET A 224 -4.31 5.30 -20.07
C MET A 224 -2.97 6.01 -20.32
N ALA A 225 -2.79 6.64 -21.49
CA ALA A 225 -1.61 7.44 -21.79
C ALA A 225 -1.54 8.68 -20.89
N GLU A 226 -2.65 9.43 -20.75
CA GLU A 226 -2.74 10.59 -19.85
C GLU A 226 -2.39 10.22 -18.41
N ALA A 227 -3.03 9.17 -17.87
CA ALA A 227 -2.78 8.75 -16.50
C ALA A 227 -1.32 8.30 -16.28
N LYS A 228 -0.76 7.53 -17.23
CA LYS A 228 0.65 7.10 -17.17
C LYS A 228 1.59 8.29 -17.12
N ASP A 229 1.41 9.28 -17.98
CA ASP A 229 2.31 10.41 -18.08
C ASP A 229 2.23 11.33 -16.85
N ARG A 230 1.02 11.54 -16.31
CA ARG A 230 0.82 12.40 -15.12
C ARG A 230 1.18 11.72 -13.81
N LEU A 231 1.06 10.39 -13.70
CA LEU A 231 1.36 9.62 -12.50
C LEU A 231 2.77 8.99 -12.51
N MET A 232 3.61 9.26 -13.50
CA MET A 232 4.93 8.66 -13.63
C MET A 232 5.85 8.87 -12.41
N HIS A 233 5.60 9.92 -11.61
CA HIS A 233 6.32 10.21 -10.37
C HIS A 233 5.53 9.88 -9.10
N ALA A 234 4.32 9.33 -9.24
CA ALA A 234 3.49 8.88 -8.12
C ALA A 234 3.79 7.45 -7.67
N ALA A 235 4.63 6.72 -8.42
CA ALA A 235 5.03 5.35 -8.11
C ALA A 235 6.43 5.05 -8.65
N GLY A 236 7.26 4.44 -7.85
CA GLY A 236 8.56 3.95 -8.27
C GLY A 236 8.46 2.71 -9.16
N ASN A 237 7.50 1.83 -8.88
CA ASN A 237 7.10 0.73 -9.76
C ASN A 237 5.65 0.97 -10.22
N PHE A 238 5.48 1.14 -11.52
CA PHE A 238 4.21 1.50 -12.13
C PHE A 238 3.67 0.34 -12.99
N TYR A 239 2.42 -0.05 -12.76
CA TYR A 239 1.80 -1.19 -13.42
C TYR A 239 0.61 -0.75 -14.29
N ILE A 240 0.41 -1.44 -15.41
CA ILE A 240 -0.72 -1.21 -16.31
C ILE A 240 -1.48 -2.52 -16.46
N ASN A 241 -2.78 -2.51 -16.14
CA ASN A 241 -3.66 -3.67 -16.20
C ASN A 241 -3.14 -4.88 -15.38
N ASP A 242 -2.50 -4.58 -14.25
CA ASP A 242 -2.10 -5.56 -13.24
C ASP A 242 -2.21 -4.93 -11.85
N LYS A 243 -2.15 -5.76 -10.81
CA LYS A 243 -2.08 -5.28 -9.42
C LYS A 243 -0.75 -4.55 -9.14
N PRO A 244 -0.69 -3.59 -8.21
CA PRO A 244 0.51 -2.79 -7.97
C PRO A 244 1.61 -3.50 -7.17
N THR A 245 1.52 -4.82 -7.00
CA THR A 245 2.46 -5.62 -6.19
C THR A 245 2.88 -6.88 -6.94
N GLY A 246 4.03 -7.46 -6.55
CA GLY A 246 4.52 -8.71 -7.13
C GLY A 246 5.78 -8.53 -7.98
N ALA A 247 6.57 -7.50 -7.72
CA ALA A 247 7.91 -7.37 -8.30
C ALA A 247 8.75 -8.62 -8.00
N VAL A 248 9.38 -9.17 -9.03
CA VAL A 248 10.20 -10.37 -8.91
C VAL A 248 11.67 -9.97 -8.91
N VAL A 249 12.39 -10.37 -7.86
CA VAL A 249 13.82 -10.11 -7.72
C VAL A 249 14.59 -10.61 -8.96
N GLY A 250 15.47 -9.76 -9.49
CA GLY A 250 16.27 -10.06 -10.68
C GLY A 250 15.50 -9.92 -12.00
N GLN A 251 14.19 -9.65 -12.00
CA GLN A 251 13.41 -9.42 -13.21
C GLN A 251 12.98 -7.98 -13.39
N GLN A 252 12.67 -7.28 -12.30
CA GLN A 252 12.36 -5.85 -12.36
C GLN A 252 12.97 -5.12 -11.15
N PRO A 253 13.61 -3.96 -11.37
CA PRO A 253 14.09 -3.12 -10.29
C PRO A 253 12.94 -2.65 -9.41
N PHE A 254 13.16 -2.59 -8.09
CA PHE A 254 12.14 -2.19 -7.13
C PHE A 254 12.64 -1.04 -6.26
N GLY A 255 11.81 -0.02 -6.10
CA GLY A 255 12.10 1.11 -5.22
C GLY A 255 11.12 2.24 -5.40
N GLY A 256 10.88 2.98 -4.31
CA GLY A 256 9.99 4.12 -4.26
C GLY A 256 10.69 5.44 -4.02
N SER A 257 10.04 6.52 -4.39
CA SER A 257 10.45 7.90 -4.14
C SER A 257 9.57 8.56 -3.07
N ARG A 258 9.73 9.87 -2.87
CA ARG A 258 9.02 10.65 -1.84
C ARG A 258 9.24 10.01 -0.46
N ALA A 259 8.16 9.83 0.34
CA ALA A 259 8.24 9.20 1.65
C ALA A 259 8.50 7.68 1.61
N SER A 260 8.51 7.06 0.42
CA SER A 260 8.73 5.61 0.27
C SER A 260 10.18 5.21 0.11
N GLY A 261 11.12 6.14 0.02
CA GLY A 261 12.53 5.79 -0.02
C GLY A 261 13.39 6.68 -0.90
N THR A 262 14.62 6.26 -1.11
CA THR A 262 15.65 6.99 -1.87
C THR A 262 15.63 6.68 -3.36
N ASN A 263 14.77 5.76 -3.78
CA ASN A 263 14.59 5.35 -5.18
C ASN A 263 15.84 4.78 -5.87
N ASP A 264 16.71 4.13 -5.11
CA ASP A 264 17.95 3.53 -5.63
C ASP A 264 17.73 2.23 -6.42
N LYS A 265 16.48 1.76 -6.50
CA LYS A 265 16.09 0.58 -7.29
C LYS A 265 16.89 -0.67 -6.94
N ALA A 266 16.56 -1.26 -5.80
CA ALA A 266 17.03 -2.58 -5.43
C ALA A 266 16.42 -3.68 -6.33
N GLY A 267 17.18 -4.76 -6.61
CA GLY A 267 16.66 -5.87 -7.42
C GLY A 267 17.70 -6.83 -7.88
#